data_86c4116806c925b7cb15bdf43b4b023c
#
_entry.id   86c4116806c925b7cb15bdf43b4b023c
#
_cell.length_a   1.000
_cell.length_b   1.000
_cell.length_c   1.000
_cell.angle_alpha   90.00
_cell.angle_beta   90.00
_cell.angle_gamma   90.00
#
_symmetry.space_group_name_H-M   'P 1'
#
loop_
_entity.id
_entity.type
_entity.pdbx_description
1 polymer ?
#
loop_
_entity_poly.entity_id
_entity_poly.type
_entity_poly.pdbx_seq_one_letter_code
_entity_poly.pdbx_strand_id
1 'polypeptide(L)'
;NIFLISSHQYPFYPPGDGTEKVRGHFDNIRFFPLKAGLSSNDFHKIYEKIFIEIDKYQPEFILISCGFDAHKNDPLAEINLESIDYEYLTLKVKKYAGKYCAGKIVSVLEGGYDLKSISESSKFHVKSLAKI
;
A
#
# COMPACT_ATOMS: atom_id res chain seq x y z
N ASN A 1 -6.24 17.76 8.59
CA ASN A 1 -5.41 16.76 9.27
C ASN A 1 -4.91 15.74 8.26
N ILE A 2 -3.67 15.25 8.44
CA ILE A 2 -3.07 14.18 7.62
C ILE A 2 -2.95 12.94 8.49
N PHE A 3 -3.32 11.79 7.92
CA PHE A 3 -3.12 10.48 8.51
C PHE A 3 -2.24 9.64 7.56
N LEU A 4 -1.10 9.19 8.04
CA LEU A 4 -0.15 8.39 7.26
C LEU A 4 -0.30 6.91 7.62
N ILE A 5 -0.50 6.07 6.62
CA ILE A 5 -0.37 4.62 6.76
C ILE A 5 0.74 4.17 5.82
N SER A 6 1.66 3.36 6.31
CA SER A 6 2.71 2.77 5.48
C SER A 6 2.88 1.29 5.80
N SER A 7 2.92 0.47 4.75
CA SER A 7 3.46 -0.88 4.80
C SER A 7 4.81 -0.91 4.09
N HIS A 8 5.83 -1.45 4.73
CA HIS A 8 7.20 -1.45 4.21
C HIS A 8 7.99 -2.62 4.79
N GLN A 9 8.96 -3.10 4.03
CA GLN A 9 9.88 -4.13 4.54
C GLN A 9 10.77 -3.53 5.64
N TYR A 10 10.80 -4.17 6.79
CA TYR A 10 11.57 -3.71 7.94
C TYR A 10 12.47 -4.84 8.49
N PRO A 11 13.69 -4.54 8.90
CA PRO A 11 14.41 -3.25 8.83
C PRO A 11 15.11 -3.06 7.47
N PHE A 12 14.57 -2.25 6.58
CA PHE A 12 15.17 -2.02 5.27
C PHE A 12 14.99 -0.56 4.82
N TYR A 13 13.79 -0.16 4.43
CA TYR A 13 13.46 1.19 4.00
C TYR A 13 12.03 1.55 4.46
N PRO A 14 11.75 2.80 4.90
CA PRO A 14 12.67 3.93 5.08
C PRO A 14 13.64 3.73 6.26
N PRO A 15 14.79 4.46 6.27
CA PRO A 15 15.71 4.41 7.40
C PRO A 15 15.08 5.01 8.68
N GLY A 16 15.54 4.53 9.83
CA GLY A 16 15.03 4.97 11.14
C GLY A 16 14.06 3.98 11.77
N ASP A 17 13.23 4.44 12.69
CA ASP A 17 12.24 3.60 13.36
C ASP A 17 11.00 3.44 12.48
N GLY A 18 10.90 2.30 11.79
CA GLY A 18 9.75 1.90 10.98
C GLY A 18 8.80 0.94 11.69
N THR A 19 8.89 0.82 13.01
CA THR A 19 8.05 -0.12 13.78
C THR A 19 6.63 0.40 14.01
N GLU A 20 5.74 -0.51 14.34
CA GLU A 20 4.35 -0.18 14.72
C GLU A 20 4.22 0.69 15.98
N LYS A 21 5.32 0.93 16.70
CA LYS A 21 5.33 1.82 17.87
C LYS A 21 5.30 3.31 17.50
N VAL A 22 5.73 3.63 16.27
CA VAL A 22 5.71 5.02 15.79
C VAL A 22 4.28 5.46 15.54
N ARG A 23 3.88 6.53 16.20
CA ARG A 23 2.50 7.07 16.13
C ARG A 23 2.43 8.50 15.61
N GLY A 24 3.55 9.19 15.54
CA GLY A 24 3.58 10.63 15.26
C GLY A 24 3.12 11.48 16.44
N HIS A 25 3.37 12.78 16.34
CA HIS A 25 3.04 13.72 17.42
C HIS A 25 1.52 13.82 17.70
N PHE A 26 0.70 13.61 16.67
CA PHE A 26 -0.76 13.70 16.76
C PHE A 26 -1.46 12.32 16.71
N ASP A 27 -0.76 11.25 17.02
CA ASP A 27 -1.25 9.86 16.85
C ASP A 27 -1.77 9.56 15.43
N ASN A 28 -1.15 10.17 14.44
CA ASN A 28 -1.60 10.20 13.04
C ASN A 28 -0.73 9.36 12.10
N ILE A 29 0.10 8.47 12.64
CA ILE A 29 0.93 7.53 11.86
C ILE A 29 0.58 6.10 12.25
N ARG A 30 0.49 5.22 11.24
CA ARG A 30 0.37 3.76 11.41
C ARG A 30 1.34 3.06 10.48
N PHE A 31 2.36 2.46 11.05
CA PHE A 31 3.31 1.62 10.33
C PHE A 31 2.96 0.14 10.48
N PHE A 32 3.07 -0.57 9.36
CA PHE A 32 2.87 -2.00 9.24
C PHE A 32 4.16 -2.62 8.69
N PRO A 33 5.16 -2.90 9.55
CA PRO A 33 6.41 -3.48 9.11
C PRO A 33 6.20 -4.89 8.58
N LEU A 34 6.75 -5.16 7.42
CA LEU A 34 6.68 -6.43 6.71
C LEU A 34 8.00 -7.18 6.84
N LYS A 35 7.95 -8.48 7.07
CA LYS A 35 9.15 -9.31 7.08
C LYS A 35 9.54 -9.69 5.66
N ALA A 36 10.85 -9.80 5.40
CA ALA A 36 11.38 -10.40 4.19
C ALA A 36 10.76 -11.79 3.96
N GLY A 37 10.49 -12.15 2.70
CA GLY A 37 9.86 -13.41 2.33
C GLY A 37 8.33 -13.45 2.55
N LEU A 38 7.69 -12.35 2.95
CA LEU A 38 6.26 -12.33 3.21
C LEU A 38 5.47 -12.73 1.96
N SER A 39 4.56 -13.70 2.13
CA SER A 39 3.71 -14.17 1.04
C SER A 39 2.56 -13.20 0.72
N SER A 40 2.02 -13.29 -0.50
CA SER A 40 0.82 -12.59 -0.91
C SER A 40 -0.35 -12.78 0.07
N ASN A 41 -0.60 -14.02 0.51
CA ASN A 41 -1.68 -14.33 1.45
C ASN A 41 -1.50 -13.64 2.82
N ASP A 42 -0.29 -13.62 3.37
CA ASP A 42 -0.04 -12.95 4.65
C ASP A 42 -0.06 -11.43 4.51
N PHE A 43 0.36 -10.92 3.35
CA PHE A 43 0.23 -9.52 3.01
C PHE A 43 -1.24 -9.07 2.99
N HIS A 44 -2.13 -9.84 2.38
CA HIS A 44 -3.57 -9.55 2.39
C HIS A 44 -4.13 -9.48 3.81
N LYS A 45 -3.72 -10.38 4.72
CA LYS A 45 -4.14 -10.33 6.14
C LYS A 45 -3.69 -9.06 6.84
N ILE A 46 -2.49 -8.55 6.52
CA ILE A 46 -2.00 -7.28 7.07
C ILE A 46 -2.82 -6.11 6.50
N TYR A 47 -3.13 -6.14 5.20
CA TYR A 47 -3.91 -5.10 4.57
C TYR A 47 -5.36 -5.02 5.07
N GLU A 48 -5.96 -6.12 5.51
CA GLU A 48 -7.26 -6.05 6.19
C GLU A 48 -7.18 -5.19 7.48
N LYS A 49 -6.06 -5.23 8.21
CA LYS A 49 -5.83 -4.34 9.36
C LYS A 49 -5.65 -2.88 8.94
N ILE A 50 -4.95 -2.64 7.82
CA ILE A 50 -4.80 -1.30 7.23
C ILE A 50 -6.18 -0.72 6.86
N PHE A 51 -7.03 -1.52 6.24
CA PHE A 51 -8.38 -1.09 5.87
C PHE A 51 -9.25 -0.74 7.09
N ILE A 52 -9.06 -1.42 8.22
CA ILE A 52 -9.71 -1.05 9.49
C ILE A 52 -9.28 0.35 9.94
N GLU A 53 -8.00 0.70 9.83
CA GLU A 53 -7.53 2.05 10.18
C GLU A 53 -8.07 3.12 9.22
N ILE A 54 -8.18 2.83 7.92
CA ILE A 54 -8.82 3.71 6.94
C ILE A 54 -10.30 3.92 7.29
N ASP A 55 -10.99 2.84 7.66
CA ASP A 55 -12.42 2.89 8.05
C ASP A 55 -12.65 3.75 9.30
N LYS A 56 -11.78 3.68 10.28
CA LYS A 56 -11.82 4.51 11.48
C LYS A 56 -11.55 5.98 11.20
N TYR A 57 -10.56 6.26 10.33
CA TYR A 57 -10.14 7.64 10.03
C TYR A 57 -11.13 8.38 9.14
N GLN A 58 -11.82 7.69 8.22
CA GLN A 58 -12.81 8.26 7.29
C GLN A 58 -12.25 9.41 6.45
N PRO A 59 -11.31 9.15 5.55
CA PRO A 59 -10.59 10.20 4.82
C PRO A 59 -11.50 11.00 3.89
N GLU A 60 -11.29 12.30 3.77
CA GLU A 60 -11.92 13.18 2.77
C GLU A 60 -11.20 13.16 1.42
N PHE A 61 -10.01 12.55 1.36
CA PHE A 61 -9.16 12.40 0.19
C PHE A 61 -8.13 11.28 0.45
N ILE A 62 -7.79 10.49 -0.56
CA ILE A 62 -6.75 9.46 -0.47
C ILE A 62 -5.62 9.77 -1.45
N LEU A 63 -4.39 9.85 -0.92
CA LEU A 63 -3.16 9.90 -1.70
C LEU A 63 -2.43 8.57 -1.53
N ILE A 64 -2.11 7.90 -2.64
CA ILE A 64 -1.39 6.63 -2.65
C ILE A 64 0.04 6.88 -3.14
N SER A 65 1.02 6.62 -2.29
CA SER A 65 2.40 6.36 -2.71
C SER A 65 2.48 4.92 -3.19
N CYS A 66 2.46 4.74 -4.51
CA CYS A 66 2.27 3.43 -5.13
C CYS A 66 3.61 2.84 -5.56
N GLY A 67 4.29 2.13 -4.66
CA GLY A 67 5.46 1.34 -4.97
C GLY A 67 5.07 -0.06 -5.49
N PHE A 68 5.79 -0.55 -6.48
CA PHE A 68 5.65 -1.90 -7.04
C PHE A 68 6.83 -2.81 -6.68
N ASP A 69 7.71 -2.35 -5.84
CA ASP A 69 8.90 -3.04 -5.34
C ASP A 69 8.61 -4.20 -4.37
N ALA A 70 7.39 -4.33 -3.87
CA ALA A 70 6.96 -5.52 -3.14
C ALA A 70 6.70 -6.75 -4.04
N HIS A 71 6.85 -6.63 -5.37
CA HIS A 71 6.68 -7.75 -6.30
C HIS A 71 7.82 -8.77 -6.14
N LYS A 72 7.50 -10.08 -6.21
CA LYS A 72 8.45 -11.18 -5.99
C LYS A 72 9.69 -11.19 -6.89
N ASN A 73 9.65 -10.50 -8.02
CA ASN A 73 10.77 -10.38 -8.96
C ASN A 73 11.57 -9.08 -8.77
N ASP A 74 11.21 -8.26 -7.80
CA ASP A 74 11.94 -7.02 -7.55
C ASP A 74 13.38 -7.33 -7.10
N PRO A 75 14.40 -6.65 -7.65
CA PRO A 75 15.79 -6.93 -7.31
C PRO A 75 16.24 -6.34 -5.97
N LEU A 76 15.44 -5.48 -5.35
CA LEU A 76 15.81 -4.77 -4.12
C LEU A 76 15.04 -5.25 -2.89
N ALA A 77 13.71 -5.37 -3.00
CA ALA A 77 12.89 -5.84 -1.89
C ALA A 77 12.71 -7.37 -1.92
N GLU A 78 12.34 -7.94 -0.78
CA GLU A 78 12.20 -9.39 -0.59
C GLU A 78 10.75 -9.76 -0.21
N ILE A 79 9.77 -9.00 -0.67
CA ILE A 79 8.35 -9.31 -0.50
C ILE A 79 7.89 -10.11 -1.72
N ASN A 80 6.95 -11.04 -1.54
CA ASN A 80 6.55 -11.97 -2.60
C ASN A 80 5.13 -11.71 -3.12
N LEU A 81 4.84 -10.46 -3.52
CA LEU A 81 3.59 -10.14 -4.20
C LEU A 81 3.62 -10.54 -5.68
N GLU A 82 2.45 -10.85 -6.19
CA GLU A 82 2.17 -11.02 -7.61
C GLU A 82 1.54 -9.74 -8.19
N SER A 83 1.63 -9.56 -9.51
CA SER A 83 1.03 -8.39 -10.16
C SER A 83 -0.47 -8.22 -9.89
N ILE A 84 -1.20 -9.33 -9.71
CA ILE A 84 -2.64 -9.33 -9.40
C ILE A 84 -2.97 -8.78 -8.00
N ASP A 85 -2.02 -8.84 -7.06
CA ASP A 85 -2.24 -8.30 -5.72
C ASP A 85 -2.50 -6.79 -5.75
N TYR A 86 -1.89 -6.08 -6.69
CA TYR A 86 -2.10 -4.64 -6.88
C TYR A 86 -3.52 -4.32 -7.39
N GLU A 87 -4.17 -5.23 -8.14
CA GLU A 87 -5.60 -5.11 -8.43
C GLU A 87 -6.43 -5.20 -7.16
N TYR A 88 -6.20 -6.22 -6.34
CA TYR A 88 -6.90 -6.43 -5.07
C TYR A 88 -6.79 -5.19 -4.17
N LEU A 89 -5.57 -4.70 -3.93
CA LEU A 89 -5.32 -3.53 -3.10
C LEU A 89 -6.04 -2.29 -3.62
N THR A 90 -5.94 -2.04 -4.91
CA THR A 90 -6.54 -0.87 -5.56
C THR A 90 -8.06 -0.88 -5.45
N LEU A 91 -8.69 -2.03 -5.71
CA LEU A 91 -10.14 -2.18 -5.61
C LEU A 91 -10.63 -1.97 -4.16
N LYS A 92 -9.88 -2.47 -3.17
CA LYS A 92 -10.18 -2.23 -1.75
C LYS A 92 -10.06 -0.75 -1.40
N VAL A 93 -8.97 -0.06 -1.78
CA VAL A 93 -8.83 1.38 -1.54
C VAL A 93 -9.95 2.17 -2.21
N LYS A 94 -10.31 1.84 -3.45
CA LYS A 94 -11.45 2.45 -4.15
C LYS A 94 -12.76 2.30 -3.39
N LYS A 95 -13.02 1.12 -2.82
CA LYS A 95 -14.23 0.89 -2.01
C LYS A 95 -14.32 1.88 -0.86
N TYR A 96 -13.22 2.09 -0.13
CA TYR A 96 -13.17 3.06 0.97
C TYR A 96 -13.24 4.51 0.50
N ALA A 97 -12.59 4.83 -0.63
CA ALA A 97 -12.70 6.15 -1.23
C ALA A 97 -14.14 6.47 -1.67
N GLY A 98 -14.82 5.50 -2.28
CA GLY A 98 -16.24 5.63 -2.62
C GLY A 98 -17.13 5.85 -1.38
N LYS A 99 -16.81 5.17 -0.28
CA LYS A 99 -17.56 5.27 0.99
C LYS A 99 -17.39 6.64 1.66
N TYR A 100 -16.18 7.20 1.67
CA TYR A 100 -15.86 8.35 2.52
C TYR A 100 -15.58 9.66 1.77
N CYS A 101 -15.03 9.59 0.55
CA CYS A 101 -14.56 10.79 -0.15
C CYS A 101 -15.00 10.87 -1.62
N ALA A 102 -16.14 10.27 -1.97
CA ALA A 102 -16.69 10.29 -3.33
C ALA A 102 -15.68 9.87 -4.41
N GLY A 103 -14.81 8.90 -4.09
CA GLY A 103 -13.83 8.36 -5.02
C GLY A 103 -12.59 9.25 -5.25
N LYS A 104 -12.35 10.26 -4.44
CA LYS A 104 -11.21 11.16 -4.60
C LYS A 104 -9.90 10.45 -4.23
N ILE A 105 -9.22 9.94 -5.25
CA ILE A 105 -7.92 9.27 -5.14
C ILE A 105 -6.94 9.92 -6.09
N VAL A 106 -5.73 10.15 -5.63
CA VAL A 106 -4.55 10.38 -6.46
C VAL A 106 -3.53 9.31 -6.15
N SER A 107 -2.95 8.71 -7.18
CA SER A 107 -1.89 7.72 -7.03
C SER A 107 -0.63 8.22 -7.72
N VAL A 108 0.49 8.16 -7.03
CA VAL A 108 1.81 8.59 -7.49
C VAL A 108 2.73 7.37 -7.48
N LEU A 109 3.43 7.14 -8.59
CA LEU A 109 4.43 6.09 -8.71
C LEU A 109 5.61 6.39 -7.78
N GLU A 110 6.03 5.38 -7.03
CA GLU A 110 7.23 5.38 -6.20
C GLU A 110 8.22 4.31 -6.68
N GLY A 111 8.44 3.24 -5.91
CA GLY A 111 9.35 2.15 -6.22
C GLY A 111 8.83 1.15 -7.25
N GLY A 112 9.68 0.21 -7.60
CA GLY A 112 9.45 -0.86 -8.57
C GLY A 112 10.59 -0.91 -9.59
N TYR A 113 11.47 -1.89 -9.47
CA TYR A 113 12.79 -1.89 -10.14
C TYR A 113 12.96 -3.06 -11.12
N ASP A 114 12.00 -3.96 -11.23
CA ASP A 114 11.88 -4.93 -12.32
C ASP A 114 10.91 -4.41 -13.38
N LEU A 115 11.39 -4.15 -14.59
CA LEU A 115 10.63 -3.49 -15.66
C LEU A 115 9.40 -4.27 -16.10
N LYS A 116 9.46 -5.61 -16.07
CA LYS A 116 8.33 -6.46 -16.43
C LYS A 116 7.26 -6.41 -15.35
N SER A 117 7.66 -6.57 -14.11
CA SER A 117 6.75 -6.57 -12.96
C SER A 117 6.06 -5.22 -12.77
N ILE A 118 6.79 -4.10 -12.91
CA ILE A 118 6.18 -2.77 -12.81
C ILE A 118 5.18 -2.53 -13.96
N SER A 119 5.50 -2.99 -15.17
CA SER A 119 4.59 -2.87 -16.33
C SER A 119 3.28 -3.65 -16.10
N GLU A 120 3.36 -4.88 -15.60
CA GLU A 120 2.19 -5.70 -15.33
C GLU A 120 1.39 -5.18 -14.12
N SER A 121 2.07 -4.88 -13.02
CA SER A 121 1.45 -4.43 -11.77
C SER A 121 0.77 -3.06 -11.94
N SER A 122 1.43 -2.10 -12.60
CA SER A 122 0.84 -0.80 -12.88
C SER A 122 -0.37 -0.88 -13.81
N LYS A 123 -0.37 -1.83 -14.77
CA LYS A 123 -1.54 -2.10 -15.61
C LYS A 123 -2.75 -2.57 -14.77
N PHE A 124 -2.55 -3.48 -13.81
CA PHE A 124 -3.60 -3.91 -12.90
C PHE A 124 -4.10 -2.75 -12.03
N HIS A 125 -3.19 -1.97 -11.47
CA HIS A 125 -3.50 -0.81 -10.66
C HIS A 125 -4.32 0.24 -11.43
N VAL A 126 -3.83 0.69 -12.59
CA VAL A 126 -4.49 1.73 -13.40
C VAL A 126 -5.85 1.26 -13.92
N LYS A 127 -5.96 0.01 -14.41
CA LYS A 127 -7.25 -0.55 -14.82
C LYS A 127 -8.25 -0.57 -13.67
N SER A 128 -7.80 -0.91 -12.48
CA SER A 128 -8.66 -0.94 -11.29
C SER A 128 -9.09 0.46 -10.86
N LEU A 129 -8.23 1.46 -10.94
CA LEU A 129 -8.59 2.86 -10.72
C LEU A 129 -9.64 3.35 -11.73
N ALA A 130 -9.51 2.96 -13.00
CA ALA A 130 -10.40 3.38 -14.08
C ALA A 130 -11.76 2.66 -14.11
N LYS A 131 -11.90 1.49 -13.48
CA LYS A 131 -13.19 0.79 -13.42
C LYS A 131 -14.22 1.65 -12.68
N ILE A 132 -15.27 2.06 -13.37
CA ILE A 132 -16.42 2.80 -12.83
C ILE A 132 -17.41 1.82 -12.21
#